data_6bb8df7322ad606080a09f525592b111
#
_entry.id   6bb8df7322ad606080a09f525592b111
#
_cell.length_a   1.000
_cell.length_b   1.000
_cell.length_c   1.000
_cell.angle_alpha   90.00
_cell.angle_beta   90.00
_cell.angle_gamma   90.00
#
_symmetry.space_group_name_H-M   'P 1'
#
loop_
_entity.id
_entity.type
_entity.pdbx_description
1 polymer ?
#
loop_
_entity_poly.entity_id
_entity_poly.type
_entity_poly.pdbx_seq_one_letter_code
_entity_poly.pdbx_strand_id
1 'polypeptide(L)'
;DLHGMNASQARAALRQFMVAFPESSLLDNAQYWLAETDYVRQRFEKALAEFTVVVDKYPQSRKIPDALLKIGYCNYELKRYSAARKSLQAVVTSYPETTAARLAGQRLESMRSEGI
;
A
#
# COMPACT_ATOMS: atom_id res chain seq x y z
N ASP A 1 9.51 12.34 -12.37
CA ASP A 1 10.09 11.01 -12.27
C ASP A 1 10.80 10.81 -10.94
N LEU A 2 10.44 9.75 -10.24
CA LEU A 2 11.00 9.44 -8.93
C LEU A 2 12.26 8.57 -9.01
N HIS A 3 12.62 8.17 -10.22
CA HIS A 3 13.77 7.31 -10.45
C HIS A 3 15.06 8.06 -10.05
N GLY A 4 15.87 7.44 -9.22
CA GLY A 4 17.12 8.06 -8.77
C GLY A 4 16.98 8.95 -7.55
N MET A 5 15.76 9.21 -7.09
CA MET A 5 15.53 9.96 -5.86
C MET A 5 15.62 9.05 -4.66
N ASN A 6 16.13 9.53 -3.52
CA ASN A 6 15.99 8.81 -2.27
C ASN A 6 14.56 9.00 -1.75
N ALA A 7 14.18 8.23 -0.73
CA ALA A 7 12.81 8.24 -0.22
C ALA A 7 12.38 9.62 0.28
N SER A 8 13.29 10.36 0.92
CA SER A 8 12.98 11.68 1.44
C SER A 8 12.69 12.68 0.31
N GLN A 9 13.50 12.64 -0.75
CA GLN A 9 13.32 13.51 -1.92
C GLN A 9 12.02 13.17 -2.66
N ALA A 10 11.76 11.87 -2.83
CA ALA A 10 10.53 11.41 -3.49
C ALA A 10 9.30 11.87 -2.70
N ARG A 11 9.34 11.75 -1.38
CA ARG A 11 8.25 12.18 -0.52
C ARG A 11 7.97 13.68 -0.67
N ALA A 12 9.03 14.49 -0.66
CA ALA A 12 8.88 15.93 -0.81
C ALA A 12 8.27 16.29 -2.17
N ALA A 13 8.74 15.63 -3.25
CA ALA A 13 8.22 15.87 -4.59
C ALA A 13 6.75 15.51 -4.70
N LEU A 14 6.35 14.37 -4.13
CA LEU A 14 4.96 13.92 -4.15
C LEU A 14 4.05 14.88 -3.37
N ARG A 15 4.49 15.35 -2.20
CA ARG A 15 3.73 16.31 -1.43
C ARG A 15 3.56 17.63 -2.17
N GLN A 16 4.61 18.12 -2.82
CA GLN A 16 4.53 19.34 -3.61
C GLN A 16 3.53 19.20 -4.75
N PHE A 17 3.56 18.03 -5.43
CA PHE A 17 2.61 17.75 -6.50
C PHE A 17 1.16 17.79 -5.98
N MET A 18 0.90 17.14 -4.85
CA MET A 18 -0.44 17.02 -4.30
C MET A 18 -1.00 18.38 -3.86
N VAL A 19 -0.13 19.24 -3.33
CA VAL A 19 -0.52 20.59 -2.93
C VAL A 19 -0.75 21.48 -4.15
N ALA A 20 0.13 21.36 -5.16
CA ALA A 20 0.05 22.20 -6.36
C ALA A 20 -1.13 21.83 -7.26
N PHE A 21 -1.54 20.56 -7.27
CA PHE A 21 -2.57 20.06 -8.17
C PHE A 21 -3.65 19.28 -7.40
N PRO A 22 -4.43 19.97 -6.53
CA PRO A 22 -5.39 19.28 -5.66
C PRO A 22 -6.59 18.67 -6.40
N GLU A 23 -6.76 18.99 -7.70
CA GLU A 23 -7.82 18.43 -8.52
C GLU A 23 -7.32 17.38 -9.51
N SER A 24 -6.05 16.99 -9.42
CA SER A 24 -5.46 16.05 -10.36
C SER A 24 -6.09 14.67 -10.25
N SER A 25 -6.26 14.01 -11.40
CA SER A 25 -6.68 12.61 -11.46
C SER A 25 -5.57 11.64 -11.03
N LEU A 26 -4.38 12.16 -10.71
CA LEU A 26 -3.23 11.35 -10.29
C LEU A 26 -3.01 11.38 -8.77
N LEU A 27 -3.95 11.97 -8.01
CA LEU A 27 -3.77 12.07 -6.55
C LEU A 27 -3.76 10.72 -5.87
N ASP A 28 -4.56 9.77 -6.33
CA ASP A 28 -4.57 8.41 -5.79
C ASP A 28 -3.21 7.74 -5.97
N ASN A 29 -2.65 7.89 -7.17
CA ASN A 29 -1.35 7.34 -7.49
C ASN A 29 -0.26 8.00 -6.64
N ALA A 30 -0.31 9.33 -6.51
CA ALA A 30 0.63 10.08 -5.68
C ALA A 30 0.55 9.65 -4.21
N GLN A 31 -0.67 9.47 -3.70
CA GLN A 31 -0.88 9.01 -2.32
C GLN A 31 -0.27 7.62 -2.10
N TYR A 32 -0.46 6.72 -3.07
CA TYR A 32 0.12 5.38 -3.00
C TYR A 32 1.65 5.45 -2.91
N TRP A 33 2.28 6.23 -3.79
CA TRP A 33 3.74 6.34 -3.80
C TRP A 33 4.27 7.08 -2.58
N LEU A 34 3.50 8.02 -2.04
CA LEU A 34 3.84 8.67 -0.77
C LEU A 34 3.93 7.62 0.35
N ALA A 35 2.93 6.75 0.43
CA ALA A 35 2.94 5.65 1.41
C ALA A 35 4.14 4.73 1.20
N GLU A 36 4.49 4.46 -0.06
CA GLU A 36 5.63 3.61 -0.39
C GLU A 36 6.95 4.18 0.12
N THR A 37 7.09 5.52 0.17
CA THR A 37 8.32 6.12 0.70
C THR A 37 8.54 5.78 2.18
N ASP A 38 7.47 5.66 2.95
CA ASP A 38 7.58 5.25 4.35
C ASP A 38 7.75 3.74 4.45
N TYR A 39 7.10 2.98 3.57
CA TYR A 39 7.21 1.53 3.57
C TYR A 39 8.66 1.07 3.35
N VAL A 40 9.32 1.62 2.33
CA VAL A 40 10.71 1.23 2.03
C VAL A 40 11.68 1.63 3.13
N ARG A 41 11.30 2.61 3.95
CA ARG A 41 12.09 3.04 5.11
C ARG A 41 11.68 2.29 6.38
N GLN A 42 10.82 1.28 6.24
CA GLN A 42 10.34 0.43 7.34
C GLN A 42 9.55 1.20 8.40
N ARG A 43 8.92 2.31 8.00
CA ARG A 43 8.02 3.07 8.87
C ARG A 43 6.60 2.54 8.71
N PHE A 44 6.39 1.32 9.20
CA PHE A 44 5.19 0.54 8.88
C PHE A 44 3.90 1.15 9.43
N GLU A 45 3.91 1.74 10.63
CA GLU A 45 2.72 2.41 11.14
C GLU A 45 2.30 3.57 10.26
N LYS A 46 3.27 4.38 9.86
CA LYS A 46 3.01 5.55 9.04
C LYS A 46 2.59 5.14 7.64
N ALA A 47 3.28 4.17 7.06
CA ALA A 47 2.93 3.64 5.75
C ALA A 47 1.51 3.06 5.75
N LEU A 48 1.15 2.32 6.81
CA LEU A 48 -0.18 1.75 6.95
C LEU A 48 -1.25 2.84 6.89
N ALA A 49 -1.06 3.91 7.64
CA ALA A 49 -2.01 5.02 7.64
C ALA A 49 -2.14 5.64 6.25
N GLU A 50 -1.02 5.81 5.56
CA GLU A 50 -1.00 6.45 4.24
C GLU A 50 -1.57 5.56 3.13
N PHE A 51 -1.33 4.25 3.19
CA PHE A 51 -1.98 3.32 2.27
C PHE A 51 -3.48 3.26 2.52
N THR A 52 -3.91 3.36 3.78
CA THR A 52 -5.32 3.38 4.13
C THR A 52 -6.04 4.59 3.52
N VAL A 53 -5.37 5.73 3.40
CA VAL A 53 -5.93 6.90 2.74
C VAL A 53 -6.29 6.58 1.28
N VAL A 54 -5.46 5.78 0.58
CA VAL A 54 -5.79 5.38 -0.81
C VAL A 54 -7.14 4.67 -0.85
N VAL A 55 -7.34 3.71 0.05
CA VAL A 55 -8.56 2.90 0.09
C VAL A 55 -9.78 3.76 0.48
N ASP A 56 -9.63 4.60 1.49
CA ASP A 56 -10.74 5.35 2.04
C ASP A 56 -11.12 6.57 1.19
N LYS A 57 -10.12 7.28 0.67
CA LYS A 57 -10.36 8.53 -0.05
C LYS A 57 -10.56 8.32 -1.55
N TYR A 58 -9.99 7.26 -2.10
CA TYR A 58 -10.02 7.01 -3.55
C TYR A 58 -10.59 5.60 -3.83
N PRO A 59 -11.88 5.37 -3.48
CA PRO A 59 -12.45 4.00 -3.57
C PRO A 59 -12.56 3.46 -4.99
N GLN A 60 -12.44 4.32 -6.02
CA GLN A 60 -12.49 3.89 -7.41
C GLN A 60 -11.10 3.74 -8.03
N SER A 61 -10.06 3.91 -7.23
CA SER A 61 -8.68 3.88 -7.73
C SER A 61 -8.27 2.48 -8.17
N ARG A 62 -7.50 2.42 -9.25
CA ARG A 62 -6.85 1.18 -9.68
C ARG A 62 -5.75 0.75 -8.71
N LYS A 63 -5.35 1.61 -7.78
CA LYS A 63 -4.33 1.32 -6.78
C LYS A 63 -4.89 0.57 -5.57
N ILE A 64 -6.21 0.38 -5.48
CA ILE A 64 -6.82 -0.28 -4.33
C ILE A 64 -6.23 -1.68 -4.06
N PRO A 65 -6.09 -2.57 -5.06
CA PRO A 65 -5.52 -3.90 -4.78
C PRO A 65 -4.09 -3.81 -4.24
N ASP A 66 -3.28 -2.93 -4.84
CA ASP A 66 -1.89 -2.73 -4.39
C ASP A 66 -1.83 -2.15 -2.98
N ALA A 67 -2.72 -1.19 -2.68
CA ALA A 67 -2.77 -0.56 -1.36
C ALA A 67 -3.19 -1.59 -0.30
N LEU A 68 -4.19 -2.42 -0.59
CA LEU A 68 -4.63 -3.47 0.33
C LEU A 68 -3.53 -4.49 0.58
N LEU A 69 -2.77 -4.85 -0.46
CA LEU A 69 -1.61 -5.74 -0.33
C LEU A 69 -0.60 -5.15 0.64
N LYS A 70 -0.26 -3.88 0.46
CA LYS A 70 0.73 -3.20 1.32
C LYS A 70 0.21 -3.02 2.74
N ILE A 71 -1.09 -2.78 2.91
CA ILE A 71 -1.71 -2.74 4.23
C ILE A 71 -1.52 -4.09 4.92
N GLY A 72 -1.71 -5.18 4.18
CA GLY A 72 -1.46 -6.52 4.69
C GLY A 72 -0.01 -6.71 5.10
N TYR A 73 0.92 -6.28 4.27
CA TYR A 73 2.34 -6.37 4.56
C TYR A 73 2.74 -5.54 5.78
N CYS A 74 2.21 -4.32 5.89
CA CYS A 74 2.48 -3.46 7.05
C CYS A 74 2.01 -4.12 8.34
N ASN A 75 0.80 -4.66 8.33
CA ASN A 75 0.25 -5.35 9.50
C ASN A 75 1.09 -6.58 9.85
N TYR A 76 1.55 -7.32 8.84
CA TYR A 76 2.43 -8.47 9.07
C TYR A 76 3.71 -8.01 9.78
N GLU A 77 4.34 -6.96 9.30
CA GLU A 77 5.58 -6.44 9.90
C GLU A 77 5.36 -5.93 11.33
N LEU A 78 4.15 -5.40 11.60
CA LEU A 78 3.78 -4.93 12.93
C LEU A 78 3.28 -6.06 13.83
N LYS A 79 3.33 -7.30 13.34
CA LYS A 79 2.90 -8.51 14.05
C LYS A 79 1.40 -8.52 14.35
N ARG A 80 0.63 -7.80 13.56
CA ARG A 80 -0.83 -7.78 13.63
C ARG A 80 -1.37 -8.77 12.62
N TYR A 81 -1.19 -10.05 12.91
CA TYR A 81 -1.37 -11.12 11.91
C TYR A 81 -2.82 -11.32 11.49
N SER A 82 -3.76 -11.17 12.40
CA SER A 82 -5.17 -11.26 12.06
C SER A 82 -5.58 -10.16 11.06
N ALA A 83 -5.15 -8.93 11.32
CA ALA A 83 -5.41 -7.81 10.42
C ALA A 83 -4.72 -8.02 9.07
N ALA A 84 -3.49 -8.56 9.10
CA ALA A 84 -2.75 -8.87 7.87
C ALA A 84 -3.52 -9.87 7.00
N ARG A 85 -3.96 -10.99 7.60
CA ARG A 85 -4.73 -12.00 6.87
C ARG A 85 -6.00 -11.42 6.27
N LYS A 86 -6.71 -10.58 7.02
CA LYS A 86 -7.96 -9.97 6.56
C LYS A 86 -7.72 -9.13 5.30
N SER A 87 -6.71 -8.28 5.30
CA SER A 87 -6.40 -7.43 4.14
C SER A 87 -5.94 -8.26 2.95
N LEU A 88 -5.05 -9.23 3.18
CA LEU A 88 -4.53 -10.09 2.10
C LEU A 88 -5.65 -10.93 1.49
N GLN A 89 -6.55 -11.46 2.32
CA GLN A 89 -7.68 -12.25 1.84
C GLN A 89 -8.64 -11.38 1.03
N ALA A 90 -8.83 -10.11 1.42
CA ALA A 90 -9.68 -9.19 0.68
C ALA A 90 -9.15 -8.97 -0.74
N VAL A 91 -7.82 -8.88 -0.91
CA VAL A 91 -7.23 -8.75 -2.24
C VAL A 91 -7.53 -9.97 -3.09
N VAL A 92 -7.31 -11.16 -2.54
CA VAL A 92 -7.54 -12.42 -3.27
C VAL A 92 -9.01 -12.57 -3.67
N THR A 93 -9.92 -12.23 -2.76
CA THR A 93 -11.36 -12.41 -2.97
C THR A 93 -11.93 -11.38 -3.94
N SER A 94 -11.54 -10.11 -3.78
CA SER A 94 -12.17 -9.01 -4.52
C SER A 94 -11.45 -8.65 -5.81
N TYR A 95 -10.16 -8.97 -5.92
CA TYR A 95 -9.34 -8.60 -7.08
C TYR A 95 -8.52 -9.78 -7.60
N PRO A 96 -9.17 -10.92 -7.89
CA PRO A 96 -8.46 -12.19 -8.15
C PRO A 96 -7.57 -12.18 -9.39
N GLU A 97 -7.83 -11.29 -10.33
CA GLU A 97 -7.10 -11.24 -11.61
C GLU A 97 -5.85 -10.35 -11.54
N THR A 98 -5.49 -9.84 -10.36
CA THR A 98 -4.39 -8.88 -10.24
C THR A 98 -3.11 -9.55 -9.76
N THR A 99 -1.97 -8.91 -10.06
CA THR A 99 -0.67 -9.30 -9.51
C THR A 99 -0.70 -9.20 -7.98
N ALA A 100 -1.39 -8.18 -7.45
CA ALA A 100 -1.54 -8.03 -6.00
C ALA A 100 -2.20 -9.26 -5.37
N ALA A 101 -3.23 -9.82 -6.02
CA ALA A 101 -3.88 -11.03 -5.52
C ALA A 101 -2.92 -12.22 -5.49
N ARG A 102 -2.10 -12.37 -6.53
CA ARG A 102 -1.11 -13.44 -6.56
C ARG A 102 -0.11 -13.31 -5.42
N LEU A 103 0.38 -12.09 -5.20
CA LEU A 103 1.34 -11.83 -4.11
C LEU A 103 0.68 -12.01 -2.73
N ALA A 104 -0.58 -11.58 -2.61
CA ALA A 104 -1.34 -11.76 -1.35
C ALA A 104 -1.51 -13.24 -1.03
N GLY A 105 -1.84 -14.05 -2.04
CA GLY A 105 -1.98 -15.50 -1.88
C GLY A 105 -0.68 -16.14 -1.44
N GLN A 106 0.44 -15.71 -2.01
CA GLN A 106 1.76 -16.21 -1.63
C GLN A 106 2.08 -15.90 -0.16
N ARG A 107 1.77 -14.66 0.28
CA ARG A 107 2.03 -14.28 1.66
C ARG A 107 1.12 -15.04 2.63
N LEU A 108 -0.15 -15.24 2.26
CA LEU A 108 -1.08 -16.03 3.07
C LEU A 108 -0.58 -17.46 3.26
N GLU A 109 -0.06 -18.06 2.19
CA GLU A 109 0.49 -19.42 2.26
C GLU A 109 1.71 -19.46 3.15
N SER A 110 2.59 -18.48 3.01
CA SER A 110 3.78 -18.34 3.85
C SER A 110 3.41 -18.22 5.33
N MET A 111 2.42 -17.40 5.63
CA MET A 111 1.94 -17.21 7.00
C MET A 111 1.38 -18.52 7.56
N ARG A 112 0.62 -19.25 6.75
CA ARG A 112 0.08 -20.54 7.19
C ARG A 112 1.21 -21.50 7.54
N SER A 113 2.26 -21.55 6.72
CA SER A 113 3.44 -22.41 6.99
C SER A 113 4.15 -21.99 8.27
N GLU A 114 4.12 -20.70 8.60
CA GLU A 114 4.73 -20.20 9.85
C GLU A 114 3.82 -20.41 11.07
N GLY A 115 2.59 -20.85 10.86
CA GLY A 115 1.64 -21.03 11.96
C GLY A 115 0.96 -19.73 12.39
N ILE A 116 0.98 -18.77 11.54
CA ILE A 116 0.37 -17.45 11.79
C ILE A 116 -0.53 -17.05 10.60
#